data_93a81dd2ef0cdfc91fccd348ffc76834
#
_entry.id   93a81dd2ef0cdfc91fccd348ffc76834
#
_cell.length_a   1.000
_cell.length_b   1.000
_cell.length_c   1.000
_cell.angle_alpha   90.00
_cell.angle_beta   90.00
_cell.angle_gamma   90.00
#
_symmetry.space_group_name_H-M   'P 1'
#
loop_
_entity.id
_entity.type
_entity.pdbx_description
1 polymer ?
#
loop_
_entity_poly.entity_id
_entity_poly.type
_entity_poly.pdbx_seq_one_letter_code
_entity_poly.pdbx_strand_id
1 'polypeptide(L)'
;MIPEIELKIPQMQAICERYPVARLSIFGSAVTGGYREHESDIDLLVKMADLPTIEYGNAYFSLLKEFEDLFEGPVDLVTEP
;
A
#
# COMPACT_ATOMS: atom_id res chain seq x y z
N MET A 1 -0.66 15.16 -3.83
CA MET A 1 -1.01 13.77 -4.26
C MET A 1 -1.93 13.87 -5.47
N ILE A 2 -1.78 12.98 -6.44
CA ILE A 2 -2.60 13.03 -7.66
C ILE A 2 -4.04 12.59 -7.37
N PRO A 3 -5.04 13.13 -8.12
CA PRO A 3 -6.45 12.85 -7.83
C PRO A 3 -6.84 11.38 -7.91
N GLU A 4 -6.26 10.61 -8.83
CA GLU A 4 -6.54 9.18 -8.98
C GLU A 4 -6.20 8.38 -7.73
N ILE A 5 -5.15 8.77 -7.03
CA ILE A 5 -4.74 8.13 -5.78
C ILE A 5 -5.63 8.62 -4.63
N GLU A 6 -5.93 9.92 -4.59
CA GLU A 6 -6.79 10.48 -3.53
C GLU A 6 -8.17 9.83 -3.51
N LEU A 7 -8.74 9.54 -4.69
CA LEU A 7 -10.03 8.88 -4.79
C LEU A 7 -10.03 7.46 -4.21
N LYS A 8 -8.87 6.83 -4.10
CA LYS A 8 -8.72 5.47 -3.57
C LYS A 8 -8.37 5.43 -2.09
N ILE A 9 -8.12 6.58 -1.46
CA ILE A 9 -7.76 6.63 -0.03
C ILE A 9 -8.78 5.93 0.87
N PRO A 10 -10.10 6.14 0.72
CA PRO A 10 -11.06 5.41 1.56
C PRO A 10 -10.97 3.90 1.45
N GLN A 11 -10.70 3.38 0.25
CA GLN A 11 -10.52 1.95 0.02
C GLN A 11 -9.21 1.45 0.62
N MET A 12 -8.15 2.26 0.56
CA MET A 12 -6.88 1.94 1.20
C MET A 12 -7.04 1.86 2.73
N GLN A 13 -7.77 2.79 3.30
CA GLN A 13 -8.07 2.79 4.74
C GLN A 13 -8.86 1.54 5.14
N ALA A 14 -9.85 1.15 4.35
CA ALA A 14 -10.64 -0.05 4.61
C ALA A 14 -9.77 -1.32 4.54
N ILE A 15 -8.83 -1.37 3.61
CA ILE A 15 -7.88 -2.48 3.52
C ILE A 15 -7.01 -2.53 4.78
N CYS A 16 -6.45 -1.39 5.19
CA CYS A 16 -5.61 -1.31 6.38
C CYS A 16 -6.33 -1.70 7.66
N GLU A 17 -7.64 -1.48 7.74
CA GLU A 17 -8.44 -1.86 8.90
C GLU A 17 -8.63 -3.37 9.03
N ARG A 18 -8.51 -4.12 7.92
CA ARG A 18 -8.65 -5.59 7.93
C ARG A 18 -7.35 -6.32 8.25
N TYR A 19 -6.25 -5.61 8.30
CA TYR A 19 -4.93 -6.17 8.55
C TYR A 19 -4.27 -5.46 9.74
N PRO A 20 -3.28 -6.09 10.39
CA PRO A 20 -2.59 -5.47 11.52
C PRO A 20 -1.60 -4.40 11.06
N VAL A 21 -2.11 -3.32 10.48
CA VAL A 21 -1.33 -2.19 9.98
C VAL A 21 -1.36 -1.08 11.01
N ALA A 22 -0.19 -0.67 11.50
CA ALA A 22 -0.06 0.46 12.41
C ALA A 22 -0.03 1.80 11.68
N ARG A 23 0.59 1.84 10.49
CA ARG A 23 0.70 3.06 9.70
C ARG A 23 0.96 2.73 8.24
N LEU A 24 0.37 3.52 7.33
CA LEU A 24 0.61 3.43 5.90
C LEU A 24 0.93 4.81 5.36
N SER A 25 1.96 4.90 4.53
CA SER A 25 2.34 6.14 3.86
C SER A 25 2.51 5.89 2.36
N ILE A 26 2.17 6.88 1.56
CA ILE A 26 2.40 6.87 0.11
C ILE A 26 3.57 7.78 -0.19
N PHE A 27 4.48 7.35 -1.04
CA PHE A 27 5.63 8.17 -1.43
C PHE A 27 5.95 7.98 -2.90
N GLY A 28 7.02 8.62 -3.37
CA GLY A 28 7.47 8.51 -4.76
C GLY A 28 6.61 9.26 -5.75
N SER A 29 6.44 8.72 -6.95
CA SER A 29 5.80 9.42 -8.08
C SER A 29 4.35 9.79 -7.83
N ALA A 30 3.62 9.00 -7.04
CA ALA A 30 2.22 9.29 -6.71
C ALA A 30 2.06 10.59 -5.91
N VAL A 31 3.11 11.00 -5.17
CA VAL A 31 3.11 12.24 -4.37
C VAL A 31 3.71 13.41 -5.15
N THR A 32 4.77 13.15 -5.92
CA THR A 32 5.53 14.19 -6.61
C THR A 32 4.93 14.63 -7.95
N GLY A 33 3.91 13.92 -8.43
CA GLY A 33 3.28 14.26 -9.71
C GLY A 33 3.88 13.56 -10.92
N GLY A 34 4.90 12.71 -10.71
CA GLY A 34 5.50 11.92 -11.79
C GLY A 34 4.77 10.62 -12.10
N TYR A 35 3.67 10.36 -11.41
CA TYR A 35 2.90 9.13 -11.58
C TYR A 35 2.17 9.11 -12.91
N ARG A 36 2.23 7.95 -13.59
CA ARG A 36 1.47 7.68 -14.82
C ARG A 36 0.70 6.40 -14.62
N GLU A 37 -0.61 6.45 -14.78
CA GLU A 37 -1.49 5.30 -14.62
C GLU A 37 -1.04 4.14 -15.50
N HIS A 38 -0.96 2.94 -14.92
CA HIS A 38 -0.51 1.69 -15.55
C HIS A 38 0.95 1.67 -16.01
N GLU A 39 1.69 2.76 -15.86
CA GLU A 39 3.11 2.83 -16.24
C GLU A 39 4.03 2.97 -15.03
N SER A 40 3.56 3.59 -13.96
CA SER A 40 4.35 3.81 -12.73
C SER A 40 3.91 2.85 -11.64
N ASP A 41 4.87 2.40 -10.82
CA ASP A 41 4.58 1.63 -9.63
C ASP A 41 4.05 2.55 -8.54
N ILE A 42 3.18 2.02 -7.70
CA ILE A 42 2.77 2.70 -6.47
C ILE A 42 3.75 2.33 -5.38
N ASP A 43 4.34 3.34 -4.75
CA ASP A 43 5.30 3.14 -3.65
C ASP A 43 4.61 3.37 -2.32
N LEU A 44 4.52 2.32 -1.50
CA LEU A 44 3.89 2.36 -0.18
C LEU A 44 4.89 1.97 0.89
N LEU A 45 4.84 2.69 2.01
CA LEU A 45 5.61 2.38 3.20
C LEU A 45 4.64 1.97 4.30
N VAL A 46 4.75 0.75 4.79
CA VAL A 46 3.83 0.22 5.79
C VAL A 46 4.57 -0.13 7.07
N LYS A 47 4.00 0.28 8.20
CA LYS A 47 4.41 -0.22 9.50
C LYS A 47 3.36 -1.23 9.97
N MET A 48 3.78 -2.49 10.09
CA MET A 48 2.93 -3.55 10.60
C MET A 48 2.98 -3.56 12.13
N ALA A 49 1.89 -4.01 12.76
CA ALA A 49 1.92 -4.33 14.18
C ALA A 49 2.81 -5.56 14.41
N ASP A 50 3.26 -5.76 15.64
CA ASP A 50 4.08 -6.92 15.99
C ASP A 50 3.28 -8.20 15.84
N LEU A 51 3.84 -9.13 15.06
CA LEU A 51 3.24 -10.43 14.79
C LEU A 51 4.32 -11.51 14.75
N PRO A 52 3.99 -12.76 15.08
CA PRO A 52 4.88 -13.88 14.79
C PRO A 52 5.26 -13.93 13.32
N THR A 53 6.45 -14.44 13.02
CA THR A 53 7.05 -14.37 11.68
C THR A 53 6.15 -14.90 10.56
N ILE A 54 5.50 -16.05 10.78
CA ILE A 54 4.64 -16.64 9.76
C ILE A 54 3.39 -15.79 9.53
N GLU A 55 2.76 -15.32 10.60
CA GLU A 55 1.58 -14.46 10.51
C GLU A 55 1.92 -13.13 9.85
N TYR A 56 3.09 -12.57 10.15
CA TYR A 56 3.57 -11.35 9.54
C TYR A 56 3.69 -11.51 8.02
N GLY A 57 4.36 -12.57 7.57
CA GLY A 57 4.53 -12.85 6.14
C GLY A 57 3.20 -13.04 5.42
N ASN A 58 2.28 -13.79 6.01
CA ASN A 58 0.95 -14.02 5.43
C ASN A 58 0.17 -12.71 5.30
N ALA A 59 0.19 -11.89 6.36
CA ALA A 59 -0.47 -10.58 6.34
C ALA A 59 0.14 -9.65 5.29
N TYR A 60 1.48 -9.62 5.20
CA TYR A 60 2.19 -8.79 4.23
C TYR A 60 1.78 -9.14 2.80
N PHE A 61 1.83 -10.42 2.41
CA PHE A 61 1.52 -10.82 1.04
C PHE A 61 0.04 -10.65 0.71
N SER A 62 -0.85 -10.87 1.67
CA SER A 62 -2.28 -10.61 1.47
C SER A 62 -2.55 -9.11 1.27
N LEU A 63 -1.88 -8.27 2.06
CA LEU A 63 -1.99 -6.82 1.96
C LEU A 63 -1.48 -6.33 0.61
N LEU A 64 -0.31 -6.83 0.18
CA LEU A 64 0.27 -6.50 -1.11
C LEU A 64 -0.69 -6.84 -2.25
N LYS A 65 -1.28 -8.03 -2.22
CA LYS A 65 -2.23 -8.45 -3.25
C LYS A 65 -3.45 -7.53 -3.30
N GLU A 66 -3.99 -7.14 -2.15
CA GLU A 66 -5.15 -6.25 -2.13
C GLU A 66 -4.82 -4.87 -2.68
N PHE A 67 -3.63 -4.33 -2.40
CA PHE A 67 -3.22 -3.06 -3.00
C PHE A 67 -2.97 -3.19 -4.49
N GLU A 68 -2.37 -4.28 -4.95
CA GLU A 68 -2.19 -4.50 -6.38
C GLU A 68 -3.52 -4.61 -7.12
N ASP A 69 -4.50 -5.28 -6.52
CA ASP A 69 -5.85 -5.36 -7.08
C ASP A 69 -6.52 -3.98 -7.10
N LEU A 70 -6.38 -3.20 -6.04
CA LEU A 70 -6.96 -1.86 -5.95
C LEU A 70 -6.39 -0.91 -7.01
N PHE A 71 -5.09 -0.92 -7.21
CA PHE A 71 -4.41 -0.03 -8.15
C PHE A 71 -4.30 -0.62 -9.56
N GLU A 72 -4.71 -1.86 -9.73
CA GLU A 72 -4.66 -2.58 -11.01
C GLU A 72 -3.25 -2.58 -11.62
N GLY A 73 -2.25 -2.78 -10.80
CA GLY A 73 -0.88 -2.79 -11.25
C GLY A 73 0.11 -3.04 -10.12
N PRO A 74 1.41 -2.99 -10.42
CA PRO A 74 2.44 -3.31 -9.45
C PRO A 74 2.51 -2.29 -8.31
N VAL A 75 2.73 -2.79 -7.11
CA VAL A 75 2.88 -2.01 -5.89
C VAL A 75 4.20 -2.39 -5.23
N ASP A 76 5.01 -1.39 -4.92
CA ASP A 76 6.21 -1.56 -4.12
C ASP A 76 5.85 -1.30 -2.65
N LEU A 77 5.68 -2.37 -1.89
CA LEU A 77 5.26 -2.31 -0.49
C LEU A 77 6.46 -2.53 0.42
N VAL A 78 7.00 -1.44 0.93
CA VAL A 78 8.18 -1.43 1.80
C VAL A 78 7.74 -1.39 3.26
N THR A 79 8.36 -2.21 4.10
CA THR A 79 8.05 -2.26 5.53
C THR A 79 8.97 -1.35 6.33
N GLU A 80 8.40 -0.62 7.31
CA GLU A 80 9.19 0.11 8.31
C GLU A 80 9.60 -0.85 9.42
N PRO A 81 10.82 -0.66 9.98
CA PRO A 81 11.23 -1.40 11.17
C PRO A 81 10.36 -1.11 12.40
#